data_5950309971817298d61ea88d3513b2e4
#
_entry.id   5950309971817298d61ea88d3513b2e4
#
_cell.length_a   1.000
_cell.length_b   1.000
_cell.length_c   1.000
_cell.angle_alpha   90.00
_cell.angle_beta   90.00
_cell.angle_gamma   90.00
#
_symmetry.space_group_name_H-M   'P 1'
#
loop_
_entity.id
_entity.type
_entity.pdbx_description
1 polymer ?
#
loop_
_entity_poly.entity_id
_entity_poly.type
_entity_poly.pdbx_seq_one_letter_code
_entity_poly.pdbx_strand_id
1 'polypeptide(L)'
;MSNQYPPTETRILAPAETGGRHRLRAHHVCRHDVHVSEHPYDYDLLVIGTGPGGQRAAVAASKLGKKVAVVDRRTMVGGVCINTGTIPSKTLREAVLYLTGMSQRDLYGASYRVKDEITIADLTARTQHVIGREVEVVRNQLLRNHIQMLAGTAAFTDPHTMQVEGAERVTVSADKIVLAPGTLPARPSAVEFDDRYVLDSDGILALESIPASMLVVGAGVIGIEYASMFAALGTRVTVVDQRPTMLDFCDEEIVESLRFHLRDLSVSFRFGETVEKVEVGERGTVTSLASGKRIAAEAVMYSAGRQGATDLLNLEKAGLSADKRGRIEVDDNFRTGVEHIYAVGDVVGFPALAATAMEQGRQAAMHAMGEESTCIPDMQPIGIYTIPEISYVGRTEADLTASAIPYEVGLSRYRELARGQIVGDSYGMLKLIVHARDRSILGVHIFGTGATDLVHIGQAVMGCGGTVDYLVDTVFNYPTLSEAYKVAALDATNKLRTLDRVLS
;
A
#
# COMPACT_ATOMS: atom_id res chain seq x y z
N MET A 1 -11.17 41.99 30.97
CA MET A 1 -10.26 41.44 32.01
C MET A 1 -9.02 40.98 31.32
N SER A 2 -7.96 41.80 31.44
CA SER A 2 -6.67 41.62 30.78
C SER A 2 -5.80 40.67 31.63
N ASN A 3 -5.32 39.58 31.03
CA ASN A 3 -4.28 38.75 31.65
C ASN A 3 -2.97 39.00 30.91
N GLN A 4 -2.07 39.70 31.62
CA GLN A 4 -0.70 39.93 31.21
C GLN A 4 0.15 38.72 31.59
N TYR A 5 0.92 38.21 30.63
CA TYR A 5 2.08 37.33 30.90
C TYR A 5 3.34 38.20 31.04
N PRO A 6 4.25 37.90 32.00
CA PRO A 6 5.50 38.64 32.14
C PRO A 6 6.54 38.20 31.07
N PRO A 7 7.43 39.10 30.65
CA PRO A 7 8.47 38.78 29.67
C PRO A 7 9.65 38.04 30.35
N THR A 8 10.13 36.98 29.68
CA THR A 8 11.34 36.23 30.00
C THR A 8 12.56 37.01 29.55
N GLU A 9 13.40 37.46 30.51
CA GLU A 9 14.69 38.08 30.25
C GLU A 9 15.70 37.07 29.69
N THR A 10 16.20 37.34 28.50
CA THR A 10 17.34 36.66 27.91
C THR A 10 18.62 37.27 28.40
N ARG A 11 19.34 36.60 29.30
CA ARG A 11 20.71 37.01 29.71
C ARG A 11 21.69 36.66 28.62
N ILE A 12 22.26 37.68 28.00
CA ILE A 12 23.43 37.58 27.11
C ILE A 12 24.67 37.59 28.03
N LEU A 13 25.43 36.48 28.04
CA LEU A 13 26.73 36.41 28.66
C LEU A 13 27.80 36.88 27.67
N ALA A 14 28.56 37.91 28.06
CA ALA A 14 29.71 38.40 27.33
C ALA A 14 30.93 37.44 27.47
N PRO A 15 31.83 37.38 26.46
CA PRO A 15 32.97 36.48 26.50
C PRO A 15 34.09 37.02 27.41
N ALA A 16 34.65 36.15 28.23
CA ALA A 16 35.85 36.42 29.04
C ALA A 16 37.11 36.28 28.18
N GLU A 17 37.91 37.33 28.14
CA GLU A 17 39.28 37.31 27.62
C GLU A 17 40.19 36.58 28.62
N THR A 18 40.87 35.51 28.19
CA THR A 18 42.10 35.03 28.82
C THR A 18 43.13 34.69 27.78
N GLY A 19 44.18 35.49 27.73
CA GLY A 19 45.34 35.24 26.89
C GLY A 19 46.13 34.01 27.36
N GLY A 20 46.43 33.16 26.46
CA GLY A 20 47.32 32.02 26.65
C GLY A 20 47.97 31.62 25.33
N ARG A 21 49.24 31.95 25.17
CA ARG A 21 50.07 31.51 24.05
C ARG A 21 50.22 29.98 24.13
N HIS A 22 49.57 29.22 23.28
CA HIS A 22 49.87 27.81 23.04
C HIS A 22 50.52 27.62 21.68
N ARG A 23 51.74 27.05 21.73
CA ARG A 23 52.51 26.58 20.57
C ARG A 23 51.68 25.61 19.72
N LEU A 24 51.59 25.89 18.43
CA LEU A 24 51.08 24.96 17.42
C LEU A 24 51.97 23.70 17.42
N ARG A 25 51.49 22.63 18.01
CA ARG A 25 51.98 21.27 17.73
C ARG A 25 51.38 20.83 16.40
N ALA A 26 52.25 20.48 15.46
CA ALA A 26 51.85 19.82 14.22
C ALA A 26 51.09 18.56 14.54
N HIS A 27 49.77 18.56 14.26
CA HIS A 27 49.02 17.33 14.27
C HIS A 27 49.49 16.49 13.08
N HIS A 28 50.12 15.36 13.41
CA HIS A 28 50.26 14.25 12.47
C HIS A 28 48.89 13.90 11.96
N VAL A 29 48.65 14.11 10.66
CA VAL A 29 47.54 13.56 9.95
C VAL A 29 47.78 12.04 9.94
N CYS A 30 47.07 11.31 10.82
CA CYS A 30 46.94 9.89 10.68
C CYS A 30 46.37 9.64 9.30
N ARG A 31 47.19 9.25 8.33
CA ARG A 31 46.72 8.55 7.16
C ARG A 31 46.04 7.29 7.71
N HIS A 32 44.72 7.30 7.78
CA HIS A 32 44.02 6.02 7.77
C HIS A 32 44.35 5.36 6.46
N ASP A 33 45.27 4.39 6.51
CA ASP A 33 45.41 3.39 5.47
C ASP A 33 44.02 2.75 5.36
N VAL A 34 43.29 3.13 4.34
CA VAL A 34 42.11 2.39 3.87
C VAL A 34 42.66 1.04 3.45
N HIS A 35 42.59 0.06 4.35
CA HIS A 35 42.68 -1.32 3.94
C HIS A 35 41.53 -1.53 2.94
N VAL A 36 41.81 -1.38 1.66
CA VAL A 36 41.01 -1.95 0.60
C VAL A 36 41.17 -3.45 0.80
N SER A 37 40.29 -4.04 1.61
CA SER A 37 40.08 -5.48 1.55
C SER A 37 39.67 -5.72 0.10
N GLU A 38 40.44 -6.51 -0.63
CA GLU A 38 40.04 -7.01 -1.93
C GLU A 38 38.79 -7.87 -1.70
N HIS A 39 37.63 -7.22 -1.70
CA HIS A 39 36.35 -7.92 -1.64
C HIS A 39 36.25 -8.69 -2.96
N PRO A 40 36.00 -10.00 -2.94
CA PRO A 40 36.01 -10.82 -4.16
C PRO A 40 34.89 -10.42 -5.15
N TYR A 41 33.99 -9.56 -4.72
CA TYR A 41 32.83 -9.09 -5.48
C TYR A 41 32.82 -7.57 -5.68
N ASP A 42 32.15 -7.12 -6.75
CA ASP A 42 32.01 -5.70 -7.07
C ASP A 42 31.23 -4.92 -5.99
N TYR A 43 30.25 -5.58 -5.35
CA TYR A 43 29.38 -4.99 -4.32
C TYR A 43 29.20 -5.94 -3.13
N ASP A 44 28.99 -5.36 -1.94
CA ASP A 44 28.53 -6.10 -0.76
C ASP A 44 27.07 -6.52 -0.91
N LEU A 45 26.24 -5.64 -1.51
CA LEU A 45 24.83 -5.89 -1.79
C LEU A 45 24.44 -5.40 -3.19
N LEU A 46 23.83 -6.29 -3.96
CA LEU A 46 23.13 -5.94 -5.21
C LEU A 46 21.64 -6.10 -5.03
N VAL A 47 20.87 -5.07 -5.35
CA VAL A 47 19.40 -5.08 -5.22
C VAL A 47 18.77 -5.01 -6.60
N ILE A 48 17.86 -5.92 -6.91
CA ILE A 48 17.15 -5.97 -8.19
C ILE A 48 15.76 -5.39 -8.02
N GLY A 49 15.54 -4.20 -8.57
CA GLY A 49 14.32 -3.42 -8.45
C GLY A 49 14.44 -2.26 -7.46
N THR A 50 13.94 -1.09 -7.84
CA THR A 50 13.88 0.13 -7.01
C THR A 50 12.48 0.42 -6.45
N GLY A 51 11.61 -0.59 -6.40
CA GLY A 51 10.35 -0.52 -5.68
C GLY A 51 10.56 -0.31 -4.17
N PRO A 52 9.48 -0.17 -3.38
CA PRO A 52 9.57 0.13 -1.95
C PRO A 52 10.50 -0.80 -1.18
N GLY A 53 10.44 -2.12 -1.44
CA GLY A 53 11.31 -3.10 -0.79
C GLY A 53 12.78 -2.93 -1.16
N GLY A 54 13.07 -2.81 -2.46
CA GLY A 54 14.44 -2.65 -2.94
C GLY A 54 15.09 -1.36 -2.46
N GLN A 55 14.37 -0.24 -2.45
CA GLN A 55 14.87 1.03 -1.91
C GLN A 55 15.28 0.89 -0.44
N ARG A 56 14.41 0.29 0.38
CA ARG A 56 14.68 0.14 1.81
C ARG A 56 15.82 -0.82 2.08
N ALA A 57 15.93 -1.91 1.32
CA ALA A 57 17.07 -2.83 1.39
C ALA A 57 18.38 -2.10 1.07
N ALA A 58 18.43 -1.39 -0.06
CA ALA A 58 19.62 -0.67 -0.48
C ALA A 58 20.04 0.41 0.53
N VAL A 59 19.09 1.22 1.02
CA VAL A 59 19.38 2.27 2.00
C VAL A 59 19.81 1.68 3.34
N ALA A 60 19.21 0.60 3.81
CA ALA A 60 19.59 -0.05 5.07
C ALA A 60 21.05 -0.53 5.02
N ALA A 61 21.43 -1.27 3.99
CA ALA A 61 22.80 -1.75 3.82
C ALA A 61 23.82 -0.60 3.65
N SER A 62 23.48 0.44 2.88
CA SER A 62 24.34 1.62 2.73
C SER A 62 24.57 2.32 4.05
N LYS A 63 23.57 2.41 4.96
CA LYS A 63 23.73 2.98 6.31
C LYS A 63 24.65 2.17 7.21
N LEU A 64 24.87 0.89 6.91
CA LEU A 64 25.87 0.03 7.55
C LEU A 64 27.26 0.15 6.90
N GLY A 65 27.47 1.14 6.03
CA GLY A 65 28.76 1.39 5.37
C GLY A 65 29.07 0.42 4.23
N LYS A 66 28.09 -0.34 3.73
CA LYS A 66 28.26 -1.32 2.67
C LYS A 66 28.26 -0.67 1.28
N LYS A 67 29.01 -1.26 0.34
CA LYS A 67 29.02 -0.87 -1.07
C LYS A 67 27.81 -1.48 -1.77
N VAL A 68 26.86 -0.65 -2.16
CA VAL A 68 25.53 -1.07 -2.66
C VAL A 68 25.29 -0.60 -4.09
N ALA A 69 24.74 -1.48 -4.93
CA ALA A 69 24.14 -1.10 -6.19
C ALA A 69 22.68 -1.55 -6.26
N VAL A 70 21.91 -0.82 -7.04
CA VAL A 70 20.54 -1.19 -7.43
C VAL A 70 20.44 -1.29 -8.94
N VAL A 71 19.69 -2.27 -9.43
CA VAL A 71 19.38 -2.43 -10.86
C VAL A 71 17.92 -2.19 -11.08
N ASP A 72 17.57 -1.30 -12.00
CA ASP A 72 16.19 -1.14 -12.45
C ASP A 72 16.14 -0.55 -13.88
N ARG A 73 15.04 -0.75 -14.56
CA ARG A 73 14.77 -0.11 -15.85
C ARG A 73 14.68 1.39 -15.67
N ARG A 74 15.31 2.14 -16.57
CA ARG A 74 15.36 3.61 -16.48
C ARG A 74 13.98 4.29 -16.30
N THR A 75 12.95 3.69 -16.89
CA THR A 75 11.56 4.17 -16.85
C THR A 75 10.77 3.71 -15.64
N MET A 76 11.33 2.82 -14.80
CA MET A 76 10.62 2.19 -13.67
C MET A 76 11.22 2.53 -12.31
N VAL A 77 12.03 3.59 -12.21
CA VAL A 77 12.57 4.03 -10.92
C VAL A 77 11.44 4.27 -9.92
N GLY A 78 11.49 3.59 -8.78
CA GLY A 78 10.41 3.56 -7.78
C GLY A 78 9.43 2.38 -7.93
N GLY A 79 9.62 1.58 -9.00
CA GLY A 79 8.82 0.38 -9.27
C GLY A 79 7.35 0.68 -9.57
N VAL A 80 6.53 -0.36 -9.53
CA VAL A 80 5.08 -0.29 -9.74
C VAL A 80 4.42 0.69 -8.77
N CYS A 81 4.86 0.76 -7.51
CA CYS A 81 4.29 1.65 -6.50
C CYS A 81 4.20 3.11 -6.97
N ILE A 82 5.24 3.61 -7.63
CA ILE A 82 5.32 5.00 -8.09
C ILE A 82 4.82 5.18 -9.52
N ASN A 83 5.02 4.20 -10.40
CA ASN A 83 4.80 4.41 -11.83
C ASN A 83 3.40 3.99 -12.31
N THR A 84 2.83 2.89 -11.81
CA THR A 84 1.57 2.33 -12.33
C THR A 84 0.57 1.89 -11.26
N GLY A 85 1.00 1.74 -9.99
CA GLY A 85 0.20 1.16 -8.91
C GLY A 85 -0.28 2.17 -7.88
N THR A 86 0.30 2.09 -6.67
CA THR A 86 -0.19 2.78 -5.46
C THR A 86 -0.30 4.29 -5.63
N ILE A 87 0.79 4.98 -5.95
CA ILE A 87 0.80 6.45 -6.03
C ILE A 87 -0.09 6.96 -7.16
N PRO A 88 -0.02 6.43 -8.41
CA PRO A 88 -0.90 6.85 -9.48
C PRO A 88 -2.39 6.66 -9.17
N SER A 89 -2.79 5.48 -8.68
CA SER A 89 -4.20 5.20 -8.42
C SER A 89 -4.77 6.06 -7.28
N LYS A 90 -3.98 6.32 -6.20
CA LYS A 90 -4.43 7.18 -5.11
C LYS A 90 -4.49 8.65 -5.54
N THR A 91 -3.54 9.09 -6.38
CA THR A 91 -3.59 10.44 -6.97
C THR A 91 -4.79 10.61 -7.90
N LEU A 92 -5.10 9.60 -8.70
CA LEU A 92 -6.30 9.57 -9.53
C LEU A 92 -7.57 9.67 -8.68
N ARG A 93 -7.66 8.86 -7.61
CA ARG A 93 -8.76 8.91 -6.65
C ARG A 93 -8.97 10.30 -6.06
N GLU A 94 -7.90 10.95 -5.61
CA GLU A 94 -7.99 12.32 -5.07
C GLU A 94 -8.47 13.33 -6.14
N ALA A 95 -8.03 13.16 -7.40
CA ALA A 95 -8.53 13.99 -8.50
C ALA A 95 -10.03 13.75 -8.75
N VAL A 96 -10.48 12.49 -8.73
CA VAL A 96 -11.89 12.12 -8.86
C VAL A 96 -12.71 12.75 -7.74
N LEU A 97 -12.33 12.58 -6.48
CA LEU A 97 -13.04 13.14 -5.33
C LEU A 97 -13.16 14.67 -5.42
N TYR A 98 -12.06 15.32 -5.76
CA TYR A 98 -12.03 16.78 -5.85
C TYR A 98 -12.91 17.29 -7.00
N LEU A 99 -12.72 16.79 -8.22
CA LEU A 99 -13.39 17.32 -9.41
C LEU A 99 -14.89 16.99 -9.43
N THR A 100 -15.27 15.79 -8.97
CA THR A 100 -16.69 15.41 -8.85
C THR A 100 -17.41 16.11 -7.71
N GLY A 101 -16.67 16.67 -6.75
CA GLY A 101 -17.22 17.23 -5.51
C GLY A 101 -17.96 16.21 -4.65
N MET A 102 -17.69 14.90 -4.83
CA MET A 102 -18.50 13.83 -4.28
C MET A 102 -18.61 13.87 -2.76
N SER A 103 -17.52 14.20 -2.06
CA SER A 103 -17.49 14.36 -0.61
C SER A 103 -18.37 15.50 -0.06
N GLN A 104 -18.88 16.36 -0.94
CA GLN A 104 -19.66 17.53 -0.58
C GLN A 104 -21.14 17.41 -0.99
N ARG A 105 -21.52 16.33 -1.71
CA ARG A 105 -22.86 16.18 -2.26
C ARG A 105 -23.95 16.04 -1.21
N ASP A 106 -23.63 15.42 -0.09
CA ASP A 106 -24.57 15.30 1.05
C ASP A 106 -24.94 16.67 1.65
N LEU A 107 -24.03 17.66 1.54
CA LEU A 107 -24.23 19.02 2.05
C LEU A 107 -24.82 19.98 1.02
N TYR A 108 -24.32 19.92 -0.23
CA TYR A 108 -24.68 20.89 -1.28
C TYR A 108 -25.61 20.33 -2.35
N GLY A 109 -26.03 19.07 -2.19
CA GLY A 109 -26.96 18.38 -3.08
C GLY A 109 -26.26 17.53 -4.15
N ALA A 110 -26.98 16.53 -4.67
CA ALA A 110 -26.45 15.51 -5.58
C ALA A 110 -25.89 16.06 -6.91
N SER A 111 -26.31 17.26 -7.32
CA SER A 111 -25.81 17.94 -8.53
C SER A 111 -24.52 18.71 -8.31
N TYR A 112 -24.05 18.85 -7.06
CA TYR A 112 -22.81 19.58 -6.79
C TYR A 112 -21.61 18.91 -7.45
N ARG A 113 -20.81 19.69 -8.15
CA ARG A 113 -19.54 19.32 -8.74
C ARG A 113 -18.62 20.52 -8.88
N VAL A 114 -17.31 20.31 -8.86
CA VAL A 114 -16.31 21.38 -9.03
C VAL A 114 -16.08 21.68 -10.52
N LYS A 115 -16.20 20.65 -11.38
CA LYS A 115 -16.06 20.76 -12.81
C LYS A 115 -17.18 20.01 -13.53
N ASP A 116 -17.85 20.65 -14.50
CA ASP A 116 -18.99 20.04 -15.20
C ASP A 116 -18.57 18.92 -16.16
N GLU A 117 -17.52 19.15 -16.95
CA GLU A 117 -16.98 18.17 -17.87
C GLU A 117 -15.58 17.77 -17.43
N ILE A 118 -15.48 16.61 -16.76
CA ILE A 118 -14.21 16.02 -16.33
C ILE A 118 -13.67 15.18 -17.47
N THR A 119 -12.42 15.42 -17.84
CA THR A 119 -11.71 14.65 -18.88
C THR A 119 -10.62 13.77 -18.28
N ILE A 120 -10.16 12.76 -19.02
CA ILE A 120 -8.99 11.97 -18.61
C ILE A 120 -7.76 12.86 -18.41
N ALA A 121 -7.57 13.89 -19.26
CA ALA A 121 -6.46 14.81 -19.12
C ALA A 121 -6.46 15.56 -17.78
N ASP A 122 -7.62 15.93 -17.23
CA ASP A 122 -7.74 16.54 -15.91
C ASP A 122 -7.28 15.59 -14.80
N LEU A 123 -7.62 14.31 -14.93
CA LEU A 123 -7.30 13.28 -13.95
C LEU A 123 -5.81 12.91 -14.03
N THR A 124 -5.28 12.71 -15.23
CA THR A 124 -3.91 12.23 -15.45
C THR A 124 -2.86 13.32 -15.27
N ALA A 125 -3.16 14.60 -15.52
CA ALA A 125 -2.21 15.71 -15.33
C ALA A 125 -1.65 15.74 -13.89
N ARG A 126 -2.52 15.62 -12.88
CA ARG A 126 -2.09 15.56 -11.47
C ARG A 126 -1.26 14.31 -11.21
N THR A 127 -1.68 13.17 -11.76
CA THR A 127 -1.00 11.89 -11.59
C THR A 127 0.43 11.92 -12.15
N GLN A 128 0.62 12.44 -13.37
CA GLN A 128 1.94 12.56 -13.98
C GLN A 128 2.86 13.52 -13.21
N HIS A 129 2.31 14.62 -12.70
CA HIS A 129 3.07 15.54 -11.86
C HIS A 129 3.58 14.85 -10.59
N VAL A 130 2.73 14.10 -9.88
CA VAL A 130 3.10 13.40 -8.64
C VAL A 130 4.11 12.29 -8.93
N ILE A 131 3.91 11.48 -9.98
CA ILE A 131 4.88 10.45 -10.41
C ILE A 131 6.27 11.07 -10.62
N GLY A 132 6.35 12.18 -11.38
CA GLY A 132 7.62 12.84 -11.65
C GLY A 132 8.34 13.27 -10.37
N ARG A 133 7.61 13.85 -9.41
CA ARG A 133 8.16 14.26 -8.12
C ARG A 133 8.64 13.07 -7.29
N GLU A 134 7.87 12.00 -7.21
CA GLU A 134 8.23 10.81 -6.46
C GLU A 134 9.45 10.09 -7.05
N VAL A 135 9.56 10.01 -8.38
CA VAL A 135 10.75 9.48 -9.05
C VAL A 135 12.01 10.28 -8.68
N GLU A 136 11.91 11.64 -8.64
CA GLU A 136 13.01 12.49 -8.19
C GLU A 136 13.36 12.24 -6.72
N VAL A 137 12.38 12.07 -5.84
CA VAL A 137 12.60 11.74 -4.42
C VAL A 137 13.40 10.44 -4.30
N VAL A 138 13.03 9.39 -5.04
CA VAL A 138 13.74 8.12 -5.02
C VAL A 138 15.18 8.26 -5.52
N ARG A 139 15.37 8.92 -6.68
CA ARG A 139 16.72 9.16 -7.23
C ARG A 139 17.61 9.91 -6.25
N ASN A 140 17.10 10.98 -5.66
CA ASN A 140 17.82 11.77 -4.67
C ASN A 140 18.12 10.96 -3.39
N GLN A 141 17.22 10.07 -2.97
CA GLN A 141 17.43 9.19 -1.83
C GLN A 141 18.55 8.18 -2.10
N LEU A 142 18.59 7.56 -3.27
CA LEU A 142 19.67 6.64 -3.66
C LEU A 142 21.01 7.38 -3.75
N LEU A 143 21.04 8.55 -4.43
CA LEU A 143 22.24 9.36 -4.62
C LEU A 143 22.87 9.82 -3.30
N ARG A 144 22.06 10.41 -2.39
CA ARG A 144 22.57 10.90 -1.10
C ARG A 144 23.03 9.78 -0.13
N ASN A 145 22.65 8.54 -0.42
CA ASN A 145 23.14 7.36 0.29
C ASN A 145 24.27 6.65 -0.49
N HIS A 146 24.85 7.28 -1.51
CA HIS A 146 25.96 6.76 -2.32
C HIS A 146 25.67 5.38 -2.97
N ILE A 147 24.41 5.10 -3.24
CA ILE A 147 23.98 3.86 -3.88
C ILE A 147 24.12 4.02 -5.40
N GLN A 148 24.87 3.13 -6.04
CA GLN A 148 25.02 3.14 -7.48
C GLN A 148 23.76 2.60 -8.16
N MET A 149 23.21 3.34 -9.12
CA MET A 149 22.07 2.89 -9.91
C MET A 149 22.52 2.42 -11.29
N LEU A 150 22.29 1.15 -11.59
CA LEU A 150 22.55 0.51 -12.87
C LEU A 150 21.22 0.43 -13.65
N ALA A 151 21.16 1.11 -14.79
CA ALA A 151 19.94 1.19 -15.60
C ALA A 151 19.87 0.01 -16.57
N GLY A 152 18.97 -0.93 -16.33
CA GLY A 152 18.81 -2.11 -17.19
C GLY A 152 17.91 -3.19 -16.58
N THR A 153 17.87 -4.32 -17.26
CA THR A 153 17.23 -5.56 -16.78
C THR A 153 18.30 -6.54 -16.36
N ALA A 154 18.22 -7.04 -15.13
CA ALA A 154 19.20 -7.98 -14.59
C ALA A 154 18.76 -9.43 -14.82
N ALA A 155 19.73 -10.30 -15.12
CA ALA A 155 19.54 -11.74 -15.20
C ALA A 155 20.77 -12.46 -14.61
N PHE A 156 20.56 -13.54 -13.87
CA PHE A 156 21.64 -14.35 -13.33
C PHE A 156 22.44 -15.02 -14.44
N THR A 157 23.77 -15.03 -14.29
CA THR A 157 24.69 -15.88 -15.06
C THR A 157 25.28 -17.00 -14.20
N ASP A 158 25.44 -16.73 -12.90
CA ASP A 158 25.75 -17.66 -11.82
C ASP A 158 25.21 -17.13 -10.49
N PRO A 159 25.29 -17.87 -9.35
CA PRO A 159 24.68 -17.45 -8.10
C PRO A 159 25.10 -16.08 -7.54
N HIS A 160 26.32 -15.61 -7.84
CA HIS A 160 26.84 -14.33 -7.38
C HIS A 160 26.96 -13.26 -8.47
N THR A 161 26.70 -13.62 -9.73
CA THR A 161 26.95 -12.75 -10.88
C THR A 161 25.69 -12.55 -11.70
N MET A 162 25.42 -11.30 -12.02
CA MET A 162 24.31 -10.92 -12.86
C MET A 162 24.78 -10.10 -14.07
N GLN A 163 24.13 -10.35 -15.20
CA GLN A 163 24.24 -9.52 -16.37
C GLN A 163 23.14 -8.49 -16.38
N VAL A 164 23.51 -7.22 -16.53
CA VAL A 164 22.56 -6.10 -16.65
C VAL A 164 22.53 -5.65 -18.11
N GLU A 165 21.36 -5.79 -18.73
CA GLU A 165 21.11 -5.35 -20.10
C GLU A 165 20.44 -3.99 -20.08
N GLY A 166 21.14 -2.95 -20.52
CA GLY A 166 20.70 -1.56 -20.63
C GLY A 166 21.18 -0.91 -21.93
N ALA A 167 21.60 0.35 -21.86
CA ALA A 167 22.27 1.00 -22.98
C ALA A 167 23.61 0.33 -23.32
N GLU A 168 24.27 -0.17 -22.30
CA GLU A 168 25.44 -1.03 -22.37
C GLU A 168 25.18 -2.31 -21.56
N ARG A 169 25.79 -3.41 -21.98
CA ARG A 169 25.76 -4.67 -21.27
C ARG A 169 26.88 -4.66 -20.24
N VAL A 170 26.52 -4.82 -18.96
CA VAL A 170 27.47 -4.81 -17.84
C VAL A 170 27.27 -6.09 -17.04
N THR A 171 28.39 -6.75 -16.68
CA THR A 171 28.38 -7.86 -15.73
C THR A 171 28.80 -7.36 -14.36
N VAL A 172 28.06 -7.71 -13.32
CA VAL A 172 28.33 -7.30 -11.94
C VAL A 172 28.20 -8.49 -10.99
N SER A 173 29.05 -8.48 -9.97
CA SER A 173 29.07 -9.52 -8.92
C SER A 173 28.76 -8.93 -7.55
N ALA A 174 28.14 -9.72 -6.65
CA ALA A 174 27.81 -9.31 -5.30
C ALA A 174 27.95 -10.43 -4.27
N ASP A 175 28.36 -10.08 -3.06
CA ASP A 175 28.36 -11.02 -1.94
C ASP A 175 26.94 -11.44 -1.56
N LYS A 176 26.03 -10.48 -1.46
CA LYS A 176 24.59 -10.70 -1.19
C LYS A 176 23.72 -10.08 -2.29
N ILE A 177 22.59 -10.71 -2.56
CA ILE A 177 21.62 -10.24 -3.57
C ILE A 177 20.23 -10.17 -2.95
N VAL A 178 19.53 -9.06 -3.18
CA VAL A 178 18.11 -8.90 -2.81
C VAL A 178 17.27 -8.78 -4.08
N LEU A 179 16.37 -9.73 -4.30
CA LEU A 179 15.41 -9.74 -5.40
C LEU A 179 14.14 -8.99 -4.99
N ALA A 180 13.88 -7.84 -5.60
CA ALA A 180 12.68 -7.01 -5.39
C ALA A 180 12.04 -6.63 -6.74
N PRO A 181 11.86 -7.57 -7.69
CA PRO A 181 11.39 -7.26 -9.04
C PRO A 181 9.91 -6.86 -9.06
N GLY A 182 9.17 -7.10 -7.97
CA GLY A 182 7.74 -6.85 -7.86
C GLY A 182 6.90 -7.81 -8.68
N THR A 183 5.76 -7.32 -9.16
CA THR A 183 4.77 -8.08 -9.92
C THR A 183 4.26 -7.30 -11.13
N LEU A 184 3.62 -8.00 -12.06
CA LEU A 184 2.91 -7.45 -13.21
C LEU A 184 1.43 -7.86 -13.14
N PRO A 185 0.48 -7.12 -13.75
CA PRO A 185 -0.89 -7.57 -13.90
C PRO A 185 -0.95 -8.94 -14.61
N ALA A 186 -1.78 -9.84 -14.10
CA ALA A 186 -2.00 -11.11 -14.76
C ALA A 186 -2.89 -10.91 -15.99
N ARG A 187 -2.41 -11.33 -17.16
CA ARG A 187 -3.14 -11.34 -18.43
C ARG A 187 -3.47 -12.79 -18.81
N PRO A 188 -4.71 -13.27 -18.58
CA PRO A 188 -5.10 -14.62 -18.97
C PRO A 188 -4.95 -14.81 -20.48
N SER A 189 -4.36 -15.94 -20.90
CA SER A 189 -4.12 -16.23 -22.34
C SER A 189 -5.40 -16.40 -23.17
N ALA A 190 -6.53 -16.65 -22.52
CA ALA A 190 -7.84 -16.76 -23.16
C ALA A 190 -8.47 -15.40 -23.51
N VAL A 191 -7.86 -14.27 -23.10
CA VAL A 191 -8.35 -12.93 -23.32
C VAL A 191 -7.33 -12.14 -24.12
N GLU A 192 -7.77 -11.55 -25.21
CA GLU A 192 -6.95 -10.66 -26.02
C GLU A 192 -7.01 -9.24 -25.45
N PHE A 193 -5.86 -8.72 -25.03
CA PHE A 193 -5.71 -7.36 -24.53
C PHE A 193 -5.28 -6.46 -25.69
N ASP A 194 -6.11 -5.47 -26.02
CA ASP A 194 -5.83 -4.49 -27.06
C ASP A 194 -5.33 -3.15 -26.52
N ASP A 195 -5.23 -3.04 -25.19
CA ASP A 195 -4.84 -1.85 -24.43
C ASP A 195 -5.68 -0.58 -24.77
N ARG A 196 -6.87 -0.78 -25.34
CA ARG A 196 -7.85 0.26 -25.69
C ARG A 196 -9.23 -0.03 -25.07
N TYR A 197 -9.81 -1.17 -25.38
CA TYR A 197 -11.10 -1.62 -24.87
C TYR A 197 -10.97 -2.70 -23.82
N VAL A 198 -9.94 -3.53 -23.91
CA VAL A 198 -9.62 -4.58 -22.95
C VAL A 198 -8.28 -4.26 -22.31
N LEU A 199 -8.32 -3.84 -21.05
CA LEU A 199 -7.22 -3.25 -20.30
C LEU A 199 -6.93 -4.07 -19.04
N ASP A 200 -5.70 -3.99 -18.55
CA ASP A 200 -5.38 -4.33 -17.18
C ASP A 200 -5.34 -3.08 -16.28
N SER A 201 -4.94 -3.25 -15.02
CA SER A 201 -4.87 -2.14 -14.06
C SER A 201 -3.85 -1.04 -14.43
N ASP A 202 -2.80 -1.40 -15.17
CA ASP A 202 -1.77 -0.45 -15.59
C ASP A 202 -2.26 0.34 -16.81
N GLY A 203 -3.00 -0.31 -17.72
CA GLY A 203 -3.60 0.29 -18.91
C GLY A 203 -4.67 1.35 -18.61
N ILE A 204 -5.34 1.28 -17.47
CA ILE A 204 -6.35 2.28 -17.05
C ILE A 204 -5.79 3.71 -17.00
N LEU A 205 -4.52 3.86 -16.65
CA LEU A 205 -3.88 5.19 -16.60
C LEU A 205 -3.60 5.78 -18.00
N ALA A 206 -3.71 4.96 -19.05
CA ALA A 206 -3.50 5.34 -20.44
C ALA A 206 -4.81 5.53 -21.23
N LEU A 207 -5.98 5.43 -20.57
CA LEU A 207 -7.27 5.69 -21.20
C LEU A 207 -7.29 7.09 -21.86
N GLU A 208 -7.89 7.18 -23.05
CA GLU A 208 -8.04 8.44 -23.79
C GLU A 208 -9.33 9.20 -23.42
N SER A 209 -10.35 8.47 -22.94
CA SER A 209 -11.64 9.04 -22.51
C SER A 209 -12.23 8.26 -21.33
N ILE A 210 -13.10 8.92 -20.56
CA ILE A 210 -13.88 8.25 -19.52
C ILE A 210 -14.98 7.44 -20.20
N PRO A 211 -14.98 6.09 -20.06
CA PRO A 211 -15.97 5.26 -20.73
C PRO A 211 -17.38 5.45 -20.12
N ALA A 212 -18.41 5.47 -20.95
CA ALA A 212 -19.80 5.55 -20.48
C ALA A 212 -20.24 4.27 -19.74
N SER A 213 -19.60 3.14 -20.02
CA SER A 213 -19.81 1.87 -19.31
C SER A 213 -18.53 1.04 -19.24
N MET A 214 -18.31 0.39 -18.10
CA MET A 214 -17.11 -0.42 -17.82
C MET A 214 -17.51 -1.74 -17.17
N LEU A 215 -16.92 -2.82 -17.65
CA LEU A 215 -16.92 -4.11 -16.98
C LEU A 215 -15.59 -4.26 -16.21
N VAL A 216 -15.66 -4.53 -14.91
CA VAL A 216 -14.50 -4.84 -14.08
C VAL A 216 -14.52 -6.33 -13.77
N VAL A 217 -13.48 -7.03 -14.20
CA VAL A 217 -13.31 -8.47 -13.94
C VAL A 217 -12.34 -8.64 -12.77
N GLY A 218 -12.87 -9.11 -11.65
CA GLY A 218 -12.16 -9.24 -10.37
C GLY A 218 -12.64 -8.23 -9.33
N ALA A 219 -13.16 -8.72 -8.20
CA ALA A 219 -13.66 -7.95 -7.06
C ALA A 219 -12.68 -7.90 -5.89
N GLY A 220 -11.38 -7.96 -6.18
CA GLY A 220 -10.29 -7.69 -5.25
C GLY A 220 -10.04 -6.19 -5.07
N VAL A 221 -8.99 -5.84 -4.33
CA VAL A 221 -8.64 -4.44 -4.00
C VAL A 221 -8.61 -3.55 -5.24
N ILE A 222 -7.80 -3.92 -6.24
CA ILE A 222 -7.62 -3.11 -7.45
C ILE A 222 -8.94 -2.91 -8.20
N GLY A 223 -9.69 -4.02 -8.41
CA GLY A 223 -10.96 -3.95 -9.14
C GLY A 223 -11.98 -3.05 -8.45
N ILE A 224 -12.13 -3.18 -7.14
CA ILE A 224 -13.12 -2.40 -6.39
C ILE A 224 -12.69 -0.93 -6.22
N GLU A 225 -11.38 -0.65 -6.06
CA GLU A 225 -10.87 0.73 -6.06
C GLU A 225 -11.23 1.44 -7.37
N TYR A 226 -10.88 0.88 -8.52
CA TYR A 226 -11.22 1.48 -9.82
C TYR A 226 -12.73 1.51 -10.10
N ALA A 227 -13.46 0.44 -9.74
CA ALA A 227 -14.92 0.43 -9.86
C ALA A 227 -15.57 1.61 -9.12
N SER A 228 -15.09 1.92 -7.90
CA SER A 228 -15.59 3.05 -7.11
C SER A 228 -15.26 4.40 -7.74
N MET A 229 -14.03 4.57 -8.27
CA MET A 229 -13.59 5.80 -8.93
C MET A 229 -14.39 6.07 -10.21
N PHE A 230 -14.55 5.07 -11.09
CA PHE A 230 -15.31 5.24 -12.33
C PHE A 230 -16.81 5.43 -12.07
N ALA A 231 -17.39 4.76 -11.07
CA ALA A 231 -18.76 5.01 -10.65
C ALA A 231 -18.96 6.45 -10.17
N ALA A 232 -18.01 6.99 -9.39
CA ALA A 232 -18.03 8.38 -8.94
C ALA A 232 -17.95 9.39 -10.10
N LEU A 233 -17.27 9.03 -11.21
CA LEU A 233 -17.22 9.80 -12.45
C LEU A 233 -18.51 9.70 -13.29
N GLY A 234 -19.45 8.79 -12.92
CA GLY A 234 -20.71 8.59 -13.64
C GLY A 234 -20.67 7.45 -14.67
N THR A 235 -19.58 6.69 -14.76
CA THR A 235 -19.50 5.46 -15.58
C THR A 235 -20.46 4.39 -15.02
N ARG A 236 -21.22 3.73 -15.87
CA ARG A 236 -22.01 2.54 -15.48
C ARG A 236 -21.09 1.35 -15.30
N VAL A 237 -20.82 0.98 -14.07
CA VAL A 237 -19.87 -0.09 -13.75
C VAL A 237 -20.60 -1.41 -13.47
N THR A 238 -20.12 -2.50 -14.06
CA THR A 238 -20.49 -3.87 -13.69
C THR A 238 -19.24 -4.59 -13.20
N VAL A 239 -19.30 -5.16 -11.99
CA VAL A 239 -18.21 -5.97 -11.42
C VAL A 239 -18.58 -7.44 -11.53
N VAL A 240 -17.66 -8.26 -12.06
CA VAL A 240 -17.80 -9.72 -12.19
C VAL A 240 -16.68 -10.39 -11.42
N ASP A 241 -17.01 -11.38 -10.60
CA ASP A 241 -16.02 -12.23 -9.92
C ASP A 241 -16.56 -13.65 -9.75
N GLN A 242 -15.67 -14.65 -9.84
CA GLN A 242 -16.01 -16.05 -9.58
C GLN A 242 -16.28 -16.33 -8.10
N ARG A 243 -15.76 -15.52 -7.19
CA ARG A 243 -16.02 -15.59 -5.74
C ARG A 243 -17.43 -15.13 -5.42
N PRO A 244 -18.01 -15.59 -4.30
CA PRO A 244 -19.37 -15.21 -3.89
C PRO A 244 -19.48 -13.78 -3.34
N THR A 245 -18.36 -13.16 -3.01
CA THR A 245 -18.31 -11.79 -2.44
C THR A 245 -17.08 -11.02 -2.92
N MET A 246 -17.07 -9.72 -2.70
CA MET A 246 -15.90 -8.86 -2.90
C MET A 246 -15.08 -8.77 -1.61
N LEU A 247 -13.77 -8.49 -1.71
CA LEU A 247 -12.89 -8.21 -0.58
C LEU A 247 -13.06 -9.22 0.57
N ASP A 248 -13.06 -10.52 0.26
CA ASP A 248 -13.39 -11.66 1.13
C ASP A 248 -12.48 -11.82 2.36
N PHE A 249 -11.41 -11.04 2.44
CA PHE A 249 -10.49 -10.96 3.59
C PHE A 249 -10.82 -9.80 4.56
N CYS A 250 -11.81 -8.95 4.23
CA CYS A 250 -12.27 -7.87 5.09
C CYS A 250 -13.44 -8.33 5.97
N ASP A 251 -13.72 -7.56 7.02
CA ASP A 251 -14.90 -7.75 7.84
C ASP A 251 -16.19 -7.59 7.02
N GLU A 252 -17.13 -8.52 7.19
CA GLU A 252 -18.33 -8.62 6.36
C GLU A 252 -19.22 -7.37 6.44
N GLU A 253 -19.41 -6.80 7.64
CA GLU A 253 -20.24 -5.61 7.83
C GLU A 253 -19.66 -4.38 7.10
N ILE A 254 -18.33 -4.27 7.08
CA ILE A 254 -17.61 -3.23 6.34
C ILE A 254 -17.79 -3.42 4.83
N VAL A 255 -17.64 -4.66 4.34
CA VAL A 255 -17.83 -4.99 2.92
C VAL A 255 -19.25 -4.72 2.46
N GLU A 256 -20.26 -5.12 3.26
CA GLU A 256 -21.67 -4.86 2.95
C GLU A 256 -21.97 -3.34 2.92
N SER A 257 -21.39 -2.57 3.82
CA SER A 257 -21.56 -1.10 3.84
C SER A 257 -20.99 -0.47 2.56
N LEU A 258 -19.79 -0.89 2.11
CA LEU A 258 -19.24 -0.45 0.84
C LEU A 258 -20.10 -0.91 -0.35
N ARG A 259 -20.54 -2.17 -0.35
CA ARG A 259 -21.37 -2.73 -1.43
C ARG A 259 -22.69 -1.98 -1.58
N PHE A 260 -23.32 -1.62 -0.47
CA PHE A 260 -24.53 -0.81 -0.44
C PHE A 260 -24.25 0.57 -1.07
N HIS A 261 -23.22 1.27 -0.61
CA HIS A 261 -22.82 2.57 -1.15
C HIS A 261 -22.52 2.52 -2.67
N LEU A 262 -21.81 1.50 -3.15
CA LEU A 262 -21.52 1.35 -4.57
C LEU A 262 -22.77 1.07 -5.40
N ARG A 263 -23.76 0.37 -4.84
CA ARG A 263 -25.09 0.21 -5.52
C ARG A 263 -25.84 1.52 -5.65
N ASP A 264 -25.75 2.40 -4.65
CA ASP A 264 -26.32 3.77 -4.75
C ASP A 264 -25.65 4.57 -5.88
N LEU A 265 -24.39 4.29 -6.17
CA LEU A 265 -23.65 4.79 -7.34
C LEU A 265 -23.93 4.01 -8.64
N SER A 266 -24.96 3.17 -8.65
CA SER A 266 -25.37 2.35 -9.82
C SER A 266 -24.37 1.28 -10.24
N VAL A 267 -23.48 0.83 -9.35
CA VAL A 267 -22.61 -0.33 -9.62
C VAL A 267 -23.42 -1.62 -9.54
N SER A 268 -23.30 -2.44 -10.58
CA SER A 268 -23.90 -3.77 -10.63
C SER A 268 -22.86 -4.83 -10.29
N PHE A 269 -23.25 -5.83 -9.49
CA PHE A 269 -22.38 -6.96 -9.12
C PHE A 269 -22.88 -8.27 -9.69
N ARG A 270 -21.97 -9.10 -10.19
CA ARG A 270 -22.20 -10.44 -10.72
C ARG A 270 -21.16 -11.37 -10.10
N PHE A 271 -21.46 -11.88 -8.91
CA PHE A 271 -20.63 -12.84 -8.19
C PHE A 271 -20.98 -14.28 -8.54
N GLY A 272 -20.02 -15.21 -8.34
CA GLY A 272 -20.16 -16.61 -8.76
C GLY A 272 -20.15 -16.79 -10.28
N GLU A 273 -19.65 -15.82 -11.03
CA GLU A 273 -19.63 -15.81 -12.47
C GLU A 273 -18.19 -15.81 -13.03
N THR A 274 -17.96 -16.64 -14.03
CA THR A 274 -16.65 -16.71 -14.70
C THR A 274 -16.77 -16.12 -16.11
N VAL A 275 -15.79 -15.29 -16.49
CA VAL A 275 -15.68 -14.77 -17.85
C VAL A 275 -15.09 -15.87 -18.73
N GLU A 276 -15.81 -16.22 -19.80
CA GLU A 276 -15.34 -17.20 -20.79
C GLU A 276 -14.69 -16.54 -21.99
N LYS A 277 -15.25 -15.44 -22.47
CA LYS A 277 -14.79 -14.76 -23.68
C LYS A 277 -15.08 -13.28 -23.63
N VAL A 278 -14.18 -12.48 -24.20
CA VAL A 278 -14.37 -11.07 -24.50
C VAL A 278 -14.24 -10.87 -26.01
N GLU A 279 -15.25 -10.32 -26.62
CA GLU A 279 -15.27 -9.98 -28.04
C GLU A 279 -15.19 -8.47 -28.18
N VAL A 280 -14.21 -7.99 -28.91
CA VAL A 280 -14.03 -6.57 -29.22
C VAL A 280 -14.78 -6.23 -30.50
N GLY A 281 -15.64 -5.21 -30.44
CA GLY A 281 -16.36 -4.65 -31.58
C GLY A 281 -15.89 -3.23 -31.90
N GLU A 282 -16.54 -2.58 -32.86
CA GLU A 282 -16.16 -1.22 -33.29
C GLU A 282 -16.32 -0.14 -32.21
N ARG A 283 -17.23 -0.35 -31.23
CA ARG A 283 -17.61 0.66 -30.22
C ARG A 283 -17.55 0.16 -28.79
N GLY A 284 -16.79 -0.90 -28.53
CA GLY A 284 -16.67 -1.51 -27.21
C GLY A 284 -16.63 -3.03 -27.28
N THR A 285 -17.04 -3.66 -26.20
CA THR A 285 -16.88 -5.10 -26.00
C THR A 285 -18.19 -5.81 -25.67
N VAL A 286 -18.24 -7.11 -25.93
CA VAL A 286 -19.26 -8.02 -25.40
C VAL A 286 -18.56 -9.15 -24.67
N THR A 287 -18.82 -9.26 -23.38
CA THR A 287 -18.27 -10.32 -22.52
C THR A 287 -19.29 -11.39 -22.27
N SER A 288 -18.95 -12.64 -22.57
CA SER A 288 -19.75 -13.84 -22.32
C SER A 288 -19.33 -14.48 -21.00
N LEU A 289 -20.30 -14.81 -20.15
CA LEU A 289 -20.11 -15.47 -18.87
C LEU A 289 -20.49 -16.95 -18.96
N ALA A 290 -19.91 -17.80 -18.09
CA ALA A 290 -20.17 -19.24 -18.03
C ALA A 290 -21.67 -19.61 -17.85
N SER A 291 -22.44 -18.70 -17.22
CA SER A 291 -23.90 -18.84 -17.09
C SER A 291 -24.68 -18.60 -18.41
N GLY A 292 -24.00 -18.25 -19.51
CA GLY A 292 -24.60 -17.85 -20.77
C GLY A 292 -25.05 -16.38 -20.83
N LYS A 293 -24.90 -15.60 -19.76
CA LYS A 293 -25.15 -14.16 -19.76
C LYS A 293 -24.12 -13.43 -20.61
N ARG A 294 -24.54 -12.35 -21.25
CA ARG A 294 -23.67 -11.45 -22.03
C ARG A 294 -23.76 -10.04 -21.50
N ILE A 295 -22.63 -9.40 -21.36
CA ILE A 295 -22.50 -8.02 -20.86
C ILE A 295 -21.81 -7.18 -21.93
N ALA A 296 -22.48 -6.12 -22.38
CA ALA A 296 -21.90 -5.13 -23.27
C ALA A 296 -21.33 -3.97 -22.43
N ALA A 297 -20.11 -3.55 -22.72
CA ALA A 297 -19.45 -2.40 -22.10
C ALA A 297 -18.53 -1.71 -23.11
N GLU A 298 -18.29 -0.41 -22.91
CA GLU A 298 -17.35 0.34 -23.74
C GLU A 298 -15.91 -0.08 -23.44
N ALA A 299 -15.61 -0.41 -22.19
CA ALA A 299 -14.30 -0.92 -21.78
C ALA A 299 -14.43 -2.09 -20.79
N VAL A 300 -13.42 -2.96 -20.80
CA VAL A 300 -13.24 -4.05 -19.83
C VAL A 300 -11.91 -3.86 -19.12
N MET A 301 -11.94 -3.83 -17.80
CA MET A 301 -10.73 -3.84 -16.97
C MET A 301 -10.56 -5.20 -16.31
N TYR A 302 -9.44 -5.85 -16.58
CA TYR A 302 -9.03 -7.08 -15.91
C TYR A 302 -8.17 -6.78 -14.67
N SER A 303 -8.65 -7.22 -13.52
CA SER A 303 -7.95 -7.15 -12.23
C SER A 303 -7.93 -8.53 -11.54
N ALA A 304 -7.73 -9.59 -12.33
CA ALA A 304 -7.81 -10.99 -11.89
C ALA A 304 -6.50 -11.50 -11.25
N GLY A 305 -5.76 -10.64 -10.59
CA GLY A 305 -4.53 -10.97 -9.85
C GLY A 305 -3.27 -10.38 -10.47
N ARG A 306 -2.14 -10.71 -9.82
CA ARG A 306 -0.80 -10.27 -10.23
C ARG A 306 0.15 -11.47 -10.30
N GLN A 307 1.16 -11.38 -11.15
CA GLN A 307 2.20 -12.37 -11.38
C GLN A 307 3.56 -11.81 -10.98
N GLY A 308 4.41 -12.58 -10.30
CA GLY A 308 5.79 -12.19 -9.98
C GLY A 308 6.58 -11.90 -11.24
N ALA A 309 7.35 -10.83 -11.25
CA ALA A 309 8.15 -10.39 -12.40
C ALA A 309 9.50 -11.12 -12.46
N THR A 310 9.49 -12.46 -12.46
CA THR A 310 10.67 -13.31 -12.36
C THR A 310 11.13 -13.91 -13.68
N ASP A 311 10.33 -13.83 -14.73
CA ASP A 311 10.58 -14.52 -16.02
C ASP A 311 11.91 -14.17 -16.68
N LEU A 312 12.41 -12.94 -16.47
CA LEU A 312 13.65 -12.45 -17.08
C LEU A 312 14.87 -12.60 -16.16
N LEU A 313 14.71 -13.14 -14.95
CA LEU A 313 15.80 -13.21 -13.97
C LEU A 313 16.75 -14.39 -14.17
N ASN A 314 16.38 -15.41 -14.97
CA ASN A 314 17.13 -16.68 -15.13
C ASN A 314 17.42 -17.33 -13.76
N LEU A 315 16.38 -17.48 -12.93
CA LEU A 315 16.49 -17.95 -11.54
C LEU A 315 17.23 -19.30 -11.41
N GLU A 316 17.10 -20.16 -12.40
CA GLU A 316 17.74 -21.48 -12.45
C GLU A 316 19.28 -21.40 -12.46
N LYS A 317 19.86 -20.29 -12.97
CA LYS A 317 21.32 -20.05 -12.95
C LYS A 317 21.85 -19.77 -11.54
N ALA A 318 20.95 -19.34 -10.65
CA ALA A 318 21.27 -19.13 -9.25
C ALA A 318 20.81 -20.31 -8.36
N GLY A 319 20.26 -21.39 -8.93
CA GLY A 319 19.71 -22.51 -8.18
C GLY A 319 18.35 -22.22 -7.54
N LEU A 320 17.63 -21.21 -8.06
CA LEU A 320 16.31 -20.79 -7.60
C LEU A 320 15.21 -21.21 -8.58
N SER A 321 13.99 -21.21 -8.09
CA SER A 321 12.78 -21.39 -8.90
C SER A 321 11.66 -20.50 -8.37
N ALA A 322 10.67 -20.24 -9.21
CA ALA A 322 9.44 -19.56 -8.84
C ALA A 322 8.23 -20.50 -8.95
N ASP A 323 7.18 -20.22 -8.20
CA ASP A 323 5.91 -20.95 -8.32
C ASP A 323 5.18 -20.61 -9.63
N LYS A 324 3.98 -21.22 -9.84
CA LYS A 324 3.15 -20.97 -11.04
C LYS A 324 2.70 -19.51 -11.19
N ARG A 325 2.79 -18.71 -10.12
CA ARG A 325 2.49 -17.27 -10.10
C ARG A 325 3.75 -16.41 -10.15
N GLY A 326 4.93 -16.99 -10.45
CA GLY A 326 6.19 -16.25 -10.46
C GLY A 326 6.70 -15.83 -9.09
N ARG A 327 6.21 -16.41 -7.98
CA ARG A 327 6.62 -16.03 -6.63
C ARG A 327 7.81 -16.83 -6.17
N ILE A 328 8.68 -16.19 -5.40
CA ILE A 328 9.88 -16.79 -4.81
C ILE A 328 9.57 -17.13 -3.35
N GLU A 329 9.84 -18.38 -2.96
CA GLU A 329 9.71 -18.83 -1.58
C GLU A 329 10.86 -18.30 -0.72
N VAL A 330 10.55 -17.87 0.51
CA VAL A 330 11.51 -17.32 1.48
C VAL A 330 11.21 -17.80 2.89
N ASP A 331 12.22 -17.75 3.75
CA ASP A 331 12.08 -17.94 5.20
C ASP A 331 11.61 -16.66 5.92
N ASP A 332 11.49 -16.70 7.27
CA ASP A 332 11.06 -15.58 8.10
C ASP A 332 12.01 -14.36 8.03
N ASN A 333 13.23 -14.54 7.56
CA ASN A 333 14.23 -13.50 7.33
C ASN A 333 14.29 -13.04 5.88
N PHE A 334 13.33 -13.46 5.05
CA PHE A 334 13.25 -13.18 3.61
C PHE A 334 14.40 -13.79 2.79
N ARG A 335 15.10 -14.79 3.34
CA ARG A 335 16.17 -15.53 2.66
C ARG A 335 15.54 -16.63 1.81
N THR A 336 16.01 -16.80 0.59
CA THR A 336 15.61 -17.88 -0.32
C THR A 336 16.28 -19.22 0.07
N GLY A 337 16.03 -20.27 -0.72
CA GLY A 337 16.76 -21.53 -0.58
C GLY A 337 18.27 -21.43 -0.86
N VAL A 338 18.75 -20.29 -1.34
CA VAL A 338 20.18 -19.98 -1.59
C VAL A 338 20.64 -18.94 -0.56
N GLU A 339 21.61 -19.31 0.28
CA GLU A 339 21.99 -18.61 1.52
C GLU A 339 22.25 -17.11 1.38
N HIS A 340 22.85 -16.68 0.27
CA HIS A 340 23.23 -15.28 0.03
C HIS A 340 22.19 -14.49 -0.79
N ILE A 341 21.07 -15.12 -1.18
CA ILE A 341 20.01 -14.50 -1.99
C ILE A 341 18.73 -14.36 -1.16
N TYR A 342 18.17 -13.16 -1.17
CA TYR A 342 16.96 -12.76 -0.49
C TYR A 342 15.90 -12.32 -1.50
N ALA A 343 14.61 -12.39 -1.15
CA ALA A 343 13.54 -11.85 -1.96
C ALA A 343 12.53 -11.09 -1.08
N VAL A 344 12.03 -9.95 -1.57
CA VAL A 344 11.14 -9.06 -0.79
C VAL A 344 10.10 -8.38 -1.67
N GLY A 345 9.01 -7.94 -1.04
CA GLY A 345 7.90 -7.26 -1.70
C GLY A 345 6.95 -8.23 -2.40
N ASP A 346 6.21 -7.74 -3.37
CA ASP A 346 5.11 -8.47 -4.00
C ASP A 346 5.52 -9.84 -4.60
N VAL A 347 6.79 -10.01 -4.94
CA VAL A 347 7.32 -11.26 -5.48
C VAL A 347 7.30 -12.42 -4.49
N VAL A 348 7.26 -12.15 -3.17
CA VAL A 348 7.13 -13.19 -2.14
C VAL A 348 5.67 -13.51 -1.78
N GLY A 349 4.72 -12.73 -2.30
CA GLY A 349 3.28 -12.96 -2.12
C GLY A 349 2.62 -12.07 -1.10
N PHE A 350 1.62 -12.59 -0.39
CA PHE A 350 0.82 -11.85 0.58
C PHE A 350 1.61 -11.53 1.87
N PRO A 351 1.40 -10.34 2.46
CA PRO A 351 0.61 -9.22 1.96
C PRO A 351 1.41 -8.34 0.97
N ALA A 352 0.88 -8.18 -0.23
CA ALA A 352 1.50 -7.39 -1.30
C ALA A 352 1.18 -5.88 -1.11
N LEU A 353 1.77 -5.27 -0.10
CA LEU A 353 1.57 -3.87 0.27
C LEU A 353 2.91 -3.12 0.24
N ALA A 354 2.88 -1.86 -0.21
CA ALA A 354 4.09 -1.04 -0.28
C ALA A 354 4.77 -0.88 1.09
N ALA A 355 4.00 -0.63 2.16
CA ALA A 355 4.52 -0.48 3.51
C ALA A 355 5.18 -1.78 4.03
N THR A 356 4.55 -2.93 3.79
CA THR A 356 5.11 -4.24 4.15
C THR A 356 6.39 -4.52 3.36
N ALA A 357 6.39 -4.25 2.05
CA ALA A 357 7.58 -4.40 1.22
C ALA A 357 8.75 -3.54 1.73
N MET A 358 8.49 -2.31 2.19
CA MET A 358 9.51 -1.45 2.79
C MET A 358 10.17 -2.11 4.00
N GLU A 359 9.36 -2.66 4.90
CA GLU A 359 9.88 -3.29 6.11
C GLU A 359 10.57 -4.61 5.80
N GLN A 360 10.03 -5.44 4.90
CA GLN A 360 10.70 -6.64 4.40
C GLN A 360 12.10 -6.34 3.84
N GLY A 361 12.20 -5.29 2.99
CA GLY A 361 13.47 -4.87 2.41
C GLY A 361 14.49 -4.44 3.46
N ARG A 362 14.07 -3.67 4.47
CA ARG A 362 14.92 -3.26 5.58
C ARG A 362 15.43 -4.46 6.36
N GLN A 363 14.55 -5.39 6.74
CA GLN A 363 14.89 -6.56 7.53
C GLN A 363 15.79 -7.55 6.75
N ALA A 364 15.45 -7.82 5.50
CA ALA A 364 16.28 -8.68 4.65
C ALA A 364 17.72 -8.14 4.53
N ALA A 365 17.90 -6.83 4.35
CA ALA A 365 19.21 -6.22 4.28
C ALA A 365 19.95 -6.26 5.63
N MET A 366 19.28 -6.01 6.76
CA MET A 366 19.88 -6.12 8.10
C MET A 366 20.38 -7.55 8.34
N HIS A 367 19.52 -8.56 8.11
CA HIS A 367 19.89 -9.96 8.24
C HIS A 367 21.03 -10.36 7.28
N ALA A 368 20.98 -9.92 6.00
CA ALA A 368 22.02 -10.19 5.03
C ALA A 368 23.40 -9.64 5.43
N MET A 369 23.42 -8.54 6.19
CA MET A 369 24.64 -7.90 6.70
C MET A 369 25.07 -8.40 8.09
N GLY A 370 24.38 -9.39 8.64
CA GLY A 370 24.70 -10.00 9.94
C GLY A 370 24.21 -9.20 11.15
N GLU A 371 23.27 -8.27 10.95
CA GLU A 371 22.65 -7.48 12.02
C GLU A 371 21.39 -8.14 12.54
N GLU A 372 21.02 -7.86 13.78
CA GLU A 372 19.76 -8.32 14.35
C GLU A 372 18.58 -7.70 13.57
N SER A 373 17.67 -8.54 13.09
CA SER A 373 16.42 -8.13 12.48
C SER A 373 15.24 -8.44 13.43
N THR A 374 14.31 -7.49 13.54
CA THR A 374 13.07 -7.71 14.28
C THR A 374 12.04 -8.32 13.34
N CYS A 375 11.28 -9.32 13.80
CA CYS A 375 10.15 -9.84 13.01
C CYS A 375 9.15 -8.73 12.66
N ILE A 376 8.56 -8.82 11.47
CA ILE A 376 7.44 -7.94 11.11
C ILE A 376 6.26 -8.30 12.03
N PRO A 377 5.67 -7.32 12.74
CA PRO A 377 4.51 -7.61 13.57
C PRO A 377 3.36 -8.20 12.74
N ASP A 378 2.63 -9.17 13.28
CA ASP A 378 1.44 -9.76 12.64
C ASP A 378 0.31 -8.72 12.41
N MET A 379 0.33 -7.63 13.20
CA MET A 379 -0.66 -6.55 13.12
C MET A 379 -0.31 -5.53 12.03
N GLN A 380 -0.43 -5.94 10.76
CA GLN A 380 -0.22 -5.06 9.63
C GLN A 380 -1.52 -4.37 9.24
N PRO A 381 -1.56 -3.03 9.16
CA PRO A 381 -2.75 -2.32 8.72
C PRO A 381 -2.90 -2.47 7.20
N ILE A 382 -4.13 -2.71 6.76
CA ILE A 382 -4.48 -2.77 5.35
C ILE A 382 -5.38 -1.59 5.02
N GLY A 383 -4.97 -0.78 4.03
CA GLY A 383 -5.77 0.32 3.47
C GLY A 383 -6.26 -0.03 2.07
N ILE A 384 -7.55 0.18 1.82
CA ILE A 384 -8.21 0.02 0.53
C ILE A 384 -8.82 1.37 0.17
N TYR A 385 -8.31 1.95 -0.91
CA TYR A 385 -8.63 3.33 -1.30
C TYR A 385 -9.82 3.40 -2.25
N THR A 386 -10.90 2.72 -1.88
CA THR A 386 -12.22 2.93 -2.49
C THR A 386 -12.76 4.33 -2.21
N ILE A 387 -13.91 4.65 -2.75
CA ILE A 387 -14.69 5.83 -2.42
C ILE A 387 -16.01 5.36 -1.78
N PRO A 388 -16.18 5.50 -0.45
CA PRO A 388 -15.21 5.84 0.62
C PRO A 388 -14.15 4.76 0.87
N GLU A 389 -13.11 5.12 1.66
CA GLU A 389 -12.01 4.23 2.03
C GLU A 389 -12.41 3.13 3.01
N ILE A 390 -11.67 2.02 2.96
CA ILE A 390 -11.66 1.00 4.02
C ILE A 390 -10.24 0.90 4.59
N SER A 391 -10.13 0.75 5.90
CA SER A 391 -8.88 0.34 6.53
C SER A 391 -9.14 -0.54 7.74
N TYR A 392 -8.27 -1.50 7.97
CA TYR A 392 -8.37 -2.36 9.14
C TYR A 392 -7.02 -2.87 9.62
N VAL A 393 -6.98 -3.31 10.87
CA VAL A 393 -5.87 -4.02 11.51
C VAL A 393 -6.43 -5.04 12.50
N GLY A 394 -5.78 -6.19 12.58
CA GLY A 394 -6.18 -7.29 13.46
C GLY A 394 -7.16 -8.25 12.79
N ARG A 395 -7.97 -8.93 13.59
CA ARG A 395 -8.82 -10.07 13.19
C ARG A 395 -10.25 -9.62 12.86
N THR A 396 -10.89 -10.34 11.95
CA THR A 396 -12.31 -10.16 11.63
C THR A 396 -13.19 -10.97 12.60
N GLU A 397 -14.50 -10.68 12.63
CA GLU A 397 -15.45 -11.51 13.39
C GLU A 397 -15.46 -12.97 12.91
N ALA A 398 -15.35 -13.18 11.59
CA ALA A 398 -15.30 -14.52 11.02
C ALA A 398 -14.08 -15.32 11.52
N ASP A 399 -12.89 -14.71 11.59
CA ASP A 399 -11.67 -15.32 12.11
C ASP A 399 -11.82 -15.72 13.59
N LEU A 400 -12.43 -14.84 14.40
CA LEU A 400 -12.61 -15.05 15.82
C LEU A 400 -13.66 -16.12 16.10
N THR A 401 -14.75 -16.12 15.35
CA THR A 401 -15.79 -17.13 15.41
C THR A 401 -15.25 -18.51 15.04
N ALA A 402 -14.49 -18.60 13.95
CA ALA A 402 -13.85 -19.85 13.52
C ALA A 402 -12.82 -20.36 14.53
N SER A 403 -12.16 -19.47 15.27
CA SER A 403 -11.19 -19.80 16.32
C SER A 403 -11.82 -20.00 17.70
N ALA A 404 -13.15 -19.89 17.84
CA ALA A 404 -13.89 -19.95 19.11
C ALA A 404 -13.35 -18.96 20.19
N ILE A 405 -12.88 -17.78 19.77
CA ILE A 405 -12.44 -16.71 20.66
C ILE A 405 -13.64 -15.84 21.00
N PRO A 406 -13.99 -15.67 22.30
CA PRO A 406 -15.12 -14.87 22.70
C PRO A 406 -14.83 -13.37 22.52
N TYR A 407 -15.70 -12.66 21.83
CA TYR A 407 -15.57 -11.24 21.55
C TYR A 407 -16.89 -10.50 21.68
N GLU A 408 -16.79 -9.17 21.77
CA GLU A 408 -17.91 -8.24 21.65
C GLU A 408 -17.54 -7.14 20.66
N VAL A 409 -18.55 -6.61 19.98
CA VAL A 409 -18.38 -5.57 18.94
C VAL A 409 -18.87 -4.23 19.45
N GLY A 410 -18.03 -3.21 19.28
CA GLY A 410 -18.42 -1.81 19.46
C GLY A 410 -18.47 -1.06 18.13
N LEU A 411 -19.52 -0.30 17.92
CA LEU A 411 -19.76 0.46 16.69
C LEU A 411 -19.88 1.96 16.95
N SER A 412 -19.31 2.74 16.04
CA SER A 412 -19.54 4.18 15.94
C SER A 412 -19.84 4.55 14.49
N ARG A 413 -20.93 5.27 14.24
CA ARG A 413 -21.32 5.70 12.90
C ARG A 413 -20.99 7.17 12.72
N TYR A 414 -20.36 7.53 11.60
CA TYR A 414 -19.93 8.91 11.36
C TYR A 414 -21.11 9.91 11.34
N ARG A 415 -22.28 9.49 10.86
CA ARG A 415 -23.51 10.30 10.90
C ARG A 415 -23.97 10.71 12.31
N GLU A 416 -23.48 10.03 13.35
CA GLU A 416 -23.77 10.31 14.76
C GLU A 416 -22.72 11.19 15.41
N LEU A 417 -21.59 11.45 14.69
CA LEU A 417 -20.49 12.30 15.14
C LEU A 417 -20.59 13.69 14.52
N ALA A 418 -20.28 14.73 15.30
CA ALA A 418 -20.29 16.10 14.80
C ALA A 418 -19.35 16.27 13.58
N ARG A 419 -18.14 15.66 13.61
CA ARG A 419 -17.20 15.74 12.50
C ARG A 419 -17.71 15.03 11.25
N GLY A 420 -18.35 13.88 11.39
CA GLY A 420 -18.97 13.16 10.27
C GLY A 420 -19.99 14.03 9.54
N GLN A 421 -20.87 14.73 10.29
CA GLN A 421 -21.82 15.67 9.74
C GLN A 421 -21.14 16.88 9.08
N ILE A 422 -20.08 17.44 9.71
CA ILE A 422 -19.33 18.59 9.17
C ILE A 422 -18.68 18.25 7.81
N VAL A 423 -18.17 17.03 7.63
CA VAL A 423 -17.50 16.63 6.37
C VAL A 423 -18.48 16.02 5.35
N GLY A 424 -19.74 15.78 5.72
CA GLY A 424 -20.75 15.18 4.85
C GLY A 424 -20.55 13.68 4.63
N ASP A 425 -19.99 12.96 5.60
CA ASP A 425 -19.82 11.50 5.53
C ASP A 425 -20.94 10.82 6.36
N SER A 426 -22.01 10.46 5.68
CA SER A 426 -23.18 9.78 6.26
C SER A 426 -23.05 8.25 6.30
N TYR A 427 -22.10 7.67 5.54
CA TYR A 427 -21.90 6.24 5.39
C TYR A 427 -20.84 5.67 6.35
N GLY A 428 -19.89 6.51 6.77
CA GLY A 428 -18.73 6.10 7.53
C GLY A 428 -19.05 5.41 8.85
N MET A 429 -18.20 4.47 9.24
CA MET A 429 -18.29 3.74 10.51
C MET A 429 -16.91 3.26 10.97
N LEU A 430 -16.79 3.15 12.30
CA LEU A 430 -15.68 2.49 12.97
C LEU A 430 -16.21 1.35 13.84
N LYS A 431 -15.62 0.18 13.66
CA LYS A 431 -15.93 -1.06 14.38
C LYS A 431 -14.70 -1.49 15.17
N LEU A 432 -14.88 -1.71 16.46
CA LEU A 432 -13.92 -2.34 17.36
C LEU A 432 -14.39 -3.75 17.68
N ILE A 433 -13.47 -4.71 17.65
CA ILE A 433 -13.70 -6.06 18.12
C ILE A 433 -12.85 -6.24 19.39
N VAL A 434 -13.50 -6.53 20.49
CA VAL A 434 -12.92 -6.54 21.84
C VAL A 434 -13.06 -7.94 22.45
N HIS A 435 -12.00 -8.48 23.00
CA HIS A 435 -12.03 -9.77 23.68
C HIS A 435 -12.90 -9.71 24.94
N ALA A 436 -13.82 -10.67 25.08
CA ALA A 436 -14.87 -10.59 26.09
C ALA A 436 -14.38 -10.69 27.54
N ARG A 437 -13.17 -11.24 27.80
CA ARG A 437 -12.64 -11.47 29.15
C ARG A 437 -11.59 -10.45 29.55
N ASP A 438 -10.50 -10.33 28.79
CA ASP A 438 -9.35 -9.47 29.11
C ASP A 438 -9.44 -8.06 28.50
N ARG A 439 -10.49 -7.80 27.69
CA ARG A 439 -10.81 -6.52 27.09
C ARG A 439 -9.75 -5.99 26.12
N SER A 440 -8.83 -6.87 25.65
CA SER A 440 -7.87 -6.54 24.60
C SER A 440 -8.60 -6.22 23.29
N ILE A 441 -8.03 -5.34 22.49
CA ILE A 441 -8.57 -5.02 21.15
C ILE A 441 -8.05 -6.07 20.17
N LEU A 442 -8.98 -6.84 19.57
CA LEU A 442 -8.68 -7.92 18.63
C LEU A 442 -8.69 -7.47 17.17
N GLY A 443 -9.47 -6.44 16.87
CA GLY A 443 -9.59 -5.89 15.54
C GLY A 443 -10.15 -4.48 15.54
N VAL A 444 -9.72 -3.71 14.54
CA VAL A 444 -10.20 -2.35 14.24
C VAL A 444 -10.51 -2.30 12.76
N HIS A 445 -11.75 -2.00 12.41
CA HIS A 445 -12.22 -1.95 11.04
C HIS A 445 -12.94 -0.62 10.80
N ILE A 446 -12.55 0.08 9.76
CA ILE A 446 -13.04 1.44 9.49
C ILE A 446 -13.45 1.52 8.03
N PHE A 447 -14.61 2.09 7.78
CA PHE A 447 -15.14 2.47 6.48
C PHE A 447 -15.52 3.95 6.51
N GLY A 448 -15.06 4.75 5.55
CA GLY A 448 -15.39 6.16 5.49
C GLY A 448 -14.17 7.06 5.32
N THR A 449 -14.42 8.36 5.35
CA THR A 449 -13.38 9.40 5.20
C THR A 449 -12.27 9.25 6.23
N GLY A 450 -11.02 9.21 5.76
CA GLY A 450 -9.83 9.15 6.60
C GLY A 450 -9.62 7.80 7.30
N ALA A 451 -10.26 6.72 6.84
CA ALA A 451 -10.11 5.39 7.42
C ALA A 451 -8.66 4.93 7.46
N THR A 452 -7.89 5.23 6.41
CA THR A 452 -6.48 4.85 6.27
C THR A 452 -5.54 5.56 7.24
N ASP A 453 -5.90 6.75 7.72
CA ASP A 453 -5.16 7.47 8.76
C ASP A 453 -5.64 7.09 10.17
N LEU A 454 -6.96 6.96 10.35
CA LEU A 454 -7.56 6.67 11.65
C LEU A 454 -7.17 5.30 12.21
N VAL A 455 -6.98 4.30 11.37
CA VAL A 455 -6.63 2.93 11.78
C VAL A 455 -5.38 2.88 12.66
N HIS A 456 -4.46 3.81 12.47
CA HIS A 456 -3.20 3.84 13.22
C HIS A 456 -3.35 4.16 14.71
N ILE A 457 -4.45 4.80 15.12
CA ILE A 457 -4.77 4.98 16.56
C ILE A 457 -4.99 3.61 17.19
N GLY A 458 -5.86 2.79 16.61
CA GLY A 458 -6.13 1.45 17.10
C GLY A 458 -4.91 0.54 17.02
N GLN A 459 -4.18 0.59 15.89
CA GLN A 459 -2.92 -0.16 15.73
C GLN A 459 -1.91 0.18 16.85
N ALA A 460 -1.74 1.47 17.19
CA ALA A 460 -0.82 1.87 18.23
C ALA A 460 -1.26 1.35 19.61
N VAL A 461 -2.54 1.43 19.94
CA VAL A 461 -3.08 0.90 21.20
C VAL A 461 -2.89 -0.62 21.29
N MET A 462 -3.22 -1.36 20.22
CA MET A 462 -3.00 -2.80 20.13
C MET A 462 -1.52 -3.17 20.26
N GLY A 463 -0.64 -2.46 19.55
CA GLY A 463 0.81 -2.68 19.56
C GLY A 463 1.46 -2.45 20.91
N CYS A 464 0.89 -1.56 21.73
CA CYS A 464 1.32 -1.33 23.11
C CYS A 464 0.65 -2.28 24.14
N GLY A 465 -0.15 -3.26 23.70
CA GLY A 465 -0.90 -4.15 24.58
C GLY A 465 -2.04 -3.45 25.34
N GLY A 466 -2.52 -2.32 24.82
CA GLY A 466 -3.62 -1.57 25.42
C GLY A 466 -4.97 -2.27 25.25
N THR A 467 -5.89 -1.99 26.17
CA THR A 467 -7.25 -2.51 26.16
C THR A 467 -8.26 -1.44 25.70
N VAL A 468 -9.51 -1.84 25.51
CA VAL A 468 -10.61 -0.92 25.19
C VAL A 468 -10.77 0.16 26.26
N ASP A 469 -10.38 -0.09 27.50
CA ASP A 469 -10.46 0.86 28.61
C ASP A 469 -9.61 2.12 28.37
N TYR A 470 -8.44 1.97 27.73
CA TYR A 470 -7.65 3.13 27.31
C TYR A 470 -8.45 4.07 26.41
N LEU A 471 -9.21 3.54 25.45
CA LEU A 471 -10.03 4.35 24.53
C LEU A 471 -11.23 4.99 25.26
N VAL A 472 -11.79 4.29 26.26
CA VAL A 472 -12.87 4.82 27.11
C VAL A 472 -12.37 5.99 27.97
N ASP A 473 -11.17 5.89 28.55
CA ASP A 473 -10.64 6.90 29.47
C ASP A 473 -9.93 8.06 28.78
N THR A 474 -9.46 7.85 27.52
CA THR A 474 -8.76 8.88 26.74
C THR A 474 -9.70 10.03 26.34
N VAL A 475 -9.19 11.26 26.39
CA VAL A 475 -9.87 12.44 25.85
C VAL A 475 -9.40 12.67 24.41
N PHE A 476 -10.34 12.60 23.47
CA PHE A 476 -10.10 12.93 22.07
C PHE A 476 -10.47 14.38 21.77
N ASN A 477 -9.76 15.01 20.84
CA ASN A 477 -10.16 16.33 20.36
C ASN A 477 -11.57 16.31 19.74
N TYR A 478 -12.31 17.38 19.97
CA TYR A 478 -13.66 17.57 19.45
C TYR A 478 -13.75 18.88 18.64
N PRO A 479 -14.34 18.88 17.43
CA PRO A 479 -14.89 17.73 16.70
C PRO A 479 -13.84 17.06 15.80
N THR A 480 -13.62 15.76 15.94
CA THR A 480 -12.75 14.95 15.07
C THR A 480 -13.37 13.57 14.79
N LEU A 481 -12.93 12.88 13.72
CA LEU A 481 -13.34 11.50 13.47
C LEU A 481 -12.69 10.51 14.46
N SER A 482 -11.60 10.91 15.14
CA SER A 482 -10.97 10.08 16.18
C SER A 482 -11.90 9.80 17.37
N GLU A 483 -12.92 10.64 17.58
CA GLU A 483 -13.98 10.44 18.58
C GLU A 483 -14.75 9.12 18.35
N ALA A 484 -14.76 8.60 17.11
CA ALA A 484 -15.35 7.31 16.78
C ALA A 484 -14.79 6.17 17.64
N TYR A 485 -13.52 6.23 18.00
CA TYR A 485 -12.90 5.24 18.89
C TYR A 485 -13.53 5.21 20.27
N LYS A 486 -13.76 6.39 20.85
CA LYS A 486 -14.41 6.49 22.17
C LYS A 486 -15.85 5.98 22.15
N VAL A 487 -16.61 6.36 21.12
CA VAL A 487 -18.01 5.94 20.99
C VAL A 487 -18.09 4.41 20.80
N ALA A 488 -17.28 3.84 19.92
CA ALA A 488 -17.23 2.38 19.73
C ALA A 488 -16.74 1.64 20.99
N ALA A 489 -15.75 2.20 21.70
CA ALA A 489 -15.24 1.61 22.95
C ALA A 489 -16.33 1.60 24.06
N LEU A 490 -17.09 2.68 24.18
CA LEU A 490 -18.22 2.76 25.11
C LEU A 490 -19.33 1.77 24.75
N ASP A 491 -19.65 1.63 23.45
CA ASP A 491 -20.66 0.68 22.98
C ASP A 491 -20.26 -0.77 23.32
N ALA A 492 -19.04 -1.20 23.00
CA ALA A 492 -18.51 -2.52 23.36
C ALA A 492 -18.54 -2.75 24.88
N THR A 493 -18.06 -1.77 25.66
CA THR A 493 -18.01 -1.87 27.13
C THR A 493 -19.41 -1.99 27.74
N ASN A 494 -20.40 -1.28 27.23
CA ASN A 494 -21.76 -1.37 27.73
C ASN A 494 -22.41 -2.72 27.43
N LYS A 495 -22.12 -3.32 26.29
CA LYS A 495 -22.57 -4.68 25.94
C LYS A 495 -21.94 -5.73 26.84
N LEU A 496 -20.63 -5.67 27.08
CA LEU A 496 -19.92 -6.56 28.01
C LEU A 496 -20.48 -6.46 29.44
N ARG A 497 -20.72 -5.24 29.96
CA ARG A 497 -21.33 -5.04 31.28
C ARG A 497 -22.75 -5.62 31.38
N THR A 498 -23.49 -5.62 30.28
CA THR A 498 -24.84 -6.19 30.25
C THR A 498 -24.79 -7.71 30.35
N LEU A 499 -23.84 -8.37 29.68
CA LEU A 499 -23.61 -9.79 29.79
C LEU A 499 -23.25 -10.19 31.22
N ASP A 500 -22.35 -9.48 31.87
CA ASP A 500 -21.93 -9.73 33.25
C ASP A 500 -23.12 -9.64 34.24
N ARG A 501 -24.01 -8.65 34.05
CA ARG A 501 -25.21 -8.47 34.90
C ARG A 501 -26.26 -9.57 34.73
N VAL A 502 -26.36 -10.16 33.54
CA VAL A 502 -27.30 -11.27 33.29
C VAL A 502 -26.79 -12.58 33.84
N LEU A 503 -25.45 -12.73 33.91
CA LEU A 503 -24.79 -13.95 34.40
C LEU A 503 -24.53 -13.93 35.91
N SER A 504 -24.56 -12.76 36.58
CA SER A 504 -24.45 -12.58 38.03
C SER A 504 -25.81 -12.68 38.73
#